data_04e926e10837f8a582e019ac735fabdc
#
_entry.id   04e926e10837f8a582e019ac735fabdc
#
_cell.length_a   1.000
_cell.length_b   1.000
_cell.length_c   1.000
_cell.angle_alpha   90.00
_cell.angle_beta   90.00
_cell.angle_gamma   90.00
#
_symmetry.space_group_name_H-M   'P 1'
#
loop_
_entity.id
_entity.type
_entity.pdbx_description
1 polymer ?
#
loop_
_entity_poly.entity_id
_entity_poly.type
_entity_poly.pdbx_seq_one_letter_code
_entity_poly.pdbx_strand_id
1 'polypeptide(L)'
;MNSRLWAPFLGFIALLGLSGCTVMKPDDFANNNPKLILEEYFVGKTRAWGIFEDRFGKVKRQFVVDIEGTWDGTILTLNENFLYSDGEKSFRQWRISKSKEGVYSGQADDVIGMASGVAAGNALNWTYVLDLKIGKNKTLRVAFNDWMFLQPGGVLLNRARMSKFGIELGEVTIAFMKIKDPANATSSTLQKYAVEKIAEAVQ
;
A
#
# COMPACT_ATOMS: atom_id res chain seq x y z
N MET A 1 -68.06 14.04 -39.74
CA MET A 1 -67.90 12.85 -38.87
C MET A 1 -66.36 12.59 -38.78
N ASN A 2 -65.70 13.10 -37.71
CA ASN A 2 -64.31 13.07 -37.56
C ASN A 2 -63.89 11.99 -36.52
N SER A 3 -63.34 10.91 -36.98
CA SER A 3 -62.75 9.86 -36.14
C SER A 3 -61.29 10.21 -35.83
N ARG A 4 -61.03 10.61 -34.60
CA ARG A 4 -59.64 10.79 -34.05
C ARG A 4 -59.13 9.42 -33.61
N LEU A 5 -58.07 8.96 -34.31
CA LEU A 5 -57.26 7.80 -33.93
C LEU A 5 -56.33 8.20 -32.78
N TRP A 6 -56.48 7.58 -31.61
CA TRP A 6 -55.55 7.64 -30.50
C TRP A 6 -54.51 6.54 -30.69
N ALA A 7 -53.25 6.91 -30.86
CA ALA A 7 -52.13 6.00 -30.82
C ALA A 7 -51.64 5.84 -29.37
N PRO A 8 -51.42 4.62 -28.88
CA PRO A 8 -50.81 4.43 -27.55
C PRO A 8 -49.32 4.66 -27.61
N PHE A 9 -48.85 5.59 -26.80
CA PHE A 9 -47.42 5.83 -26.53
C PHE A 9 -46.88 4.67 -25.69
N LEU A 10 -46.21 3.72 -26.30
CA LEU A 10 -45.47 2.67 -25.61
C LEU A 10 -44.19 3.28 -25.00
N GLY A 11 -44.24 3.52 -23.69
CA GLY A 11 -43.07 3.95 -22.92
C GLY A 11 -42.02 2.87 -22.88
N PHE A 12 -40.92 3.12 -23.54
CA PHE A 12 -39.68 2.29 -23.47
C PHE A 12 -38.97 2.59 -22.15
N ILE A 13 -39.25 1.79 -21.11
CA ILE A 13 -38.50 1.83 -19.84
C ILE A 13 -37.13 1.20 -20.13
N ALA A 14 -36.12 2.04 -20.35
CA ALA A 14 -34.74 1.61 -20.38
C ALA A 14 -34.35 1.18 -18.96
N LEU A 15 -34.20 -0.13 -18.72
CA LEU A 15 -33.51 -0.68 -17.56
C LEU A 15 -32.03 -0.24 -17.65
N LEU A 16 -31.70 0.87 -17.00
CA LEU A 16 -30.32 1.21 -16.67
C LEU A 16 -29.84 0.18 -15.67
N GLY A 17 -29.11 -0.83 -16.18
CA GLY A 17 -28.37 -1.78 -15.35
C GLY A 17 -27.40 -1.00 -14.47
N LEU A 18 -27.68 -0.92 -13.17
CA LEU A 18 -26.73 -0.49 -12.15
C LEU A 18 -25.57 -1.49 -12.13
N SER A 19 -24.57 -1.25 -12.96
CA SER A 19 -23.26 -1.91 -12.84
C SER A 19 -22.68 -1.43 -11.50
N GLY A 20 -22.98 -2.17 -10.42
CA GLY A 20 -22.39 -1.91 -9.12
C GLY A 20 -20.87 -1.99 -9.26
N CYS A 21 -20.17 -0.88 -9.05
CA CYS A 21 -18.73 -0.92 -8.86
C CYS A 21 -18.44 -1.79 -7.64
N THR A 22 -18.04 -3.04 -7.85
CA THR A 22 -17.62 -3.92 -6.77
C THR A 22 -16.32 -3.37 -6.19
N VAL A 23 -16.39 -2.91 -4.94
CA VAL A 23 -15.21 -2.49 -4.19
C VAL A 23 -14.35 -3.73 -3.93
N MET A 24 -13.07 -3.65 -4.25
CA MET A 24 -12.07 -4.70 -4.01
C MET A 24 -12.04 -5.10 -2.54
N LYS A 25 -12.06 -6.41 -2.24
CA LYS A 25 -12.05 -6.98 -0.89
C LYS A 25 -10.88 -7.91 -0.72
N PRO A 26 -10.33 -8.10 0.51
CA PRO A 26 -9.26 -9.07 0.73
C PRO A 26 -9.60 -10.48 0.26
N ASP A 27 -10.83 -10.93 0.45
CA ASP A 27 -11.30 -12.27 0.05
C ASP A 27 -11.19 -12.52 -1.46
N ASP A 28 -11.18 -11.48 -2.29
CA ASP A 28 -10.98 -11.61 -3.74
C ASP A 28 -9.62 -12.24 -4.08
N PHE A 29 -8.67 -12.20 -3.13
CA PHE A 29 -7.29 -12.67 -3.26
C PHE A 29 -7.00 -13.96 -2.48
N ALA A 30 -7.98 -14.57 -1.79
CA ALA A 30 -7.79 -15.66 -0.84
C ALA A 30 -7.02 -16.87 -1.42
N ASN A 31 -7.18 -17.13 -2.72
CA ASN A 31 -6.53 -18.25 -3.42
C ASN A 31 -5.18 -17.87 -4.07
N ASN A 32 -4.76 -16.61 -4.00
CA ASN A 32 -3.54 -16.14 -4.62
C ASN A 32 -2.29 -16.52 -3.81
N ASN A 33 -1.17 -16.70 -4.52
CA ASN A 33 0.14 -17.01 -3.96
C ASN A 33 1.21 -16.05 -4.50
N PRO A 34 2.31 -15.85 -3.76
CA PRO A 34 2.60 -16.36 -2.40
C PRO A 34 1.71 -15.71 -1.34
N LYS A 35 1.39 -16.41 -0.25
CA LYS A 35 0.60 -15.84 0.84
C LYS A 35 1.37 -14.73 1.55
N LEU A 36 0.71 -13.62 1.84
CA LEU A 36 1.28 -12.51 2.62
C LEU A 36 0.97 -12.70 4.11
N ILE A 37 2.00 -13.02 4.88
CA ILE A 37 1.99 -13.12 6.34
C ILE A 37 2.97 -12.06 6.83
N LEU A 38 2.47 -11.03 7.54
CA LEU A 38 3.26 -9.84 7.86
C LEU A 38 4.49 -10.16 8.71
N GLU A 39 4.34 -10.98 9.75
CA GLU A 39 5.42 -11.38 10.63
C GLU A 39 6.49 -12.21 9.93
N GLU A 40 6.13 -12.99 8.91
CA GLU A 40 7.10 -13.72 8.09
C GLU A 40 7.81 -12.81 7.09
N TYR A 41 7.03 -11.87 6.48
CA TYR A 41 7.59 -10.98 5.49
C TYR A 41 8.52 -9.93 6.11
N PHE A 42 8.13 -9.27 7.20
CA PHE A 42 8.85 -8.10 7.71
C PHE A 42 9.93 -8.41 8.75
N VAL A 43 10.00 -9.61 9.34
CA VAL A 43 11.11 -9.96 10.25
C VAL A 43 12.47 -9.86 9.55
N GLY A 44 13.43 -9.19 10.20
CA GLY A 44 14.76 -8.87 9.66
C GLY A 44 14.74 -7.54 8.87
N LYS A 45 15.61 -7.41 7.87
CA LYS A 45 15.82 -6.14 7.14
C LYS A 45 15.04 -6.12 5.82
N THR A 46 14.32 -5.04 5.60
CA THR A 46 13.60 -4.76 4.36
C THR A 46 13.93 -3.33 3.93
N ARG A 47 14.05 -3.09 2.64
CA ARG A 47 14.15 -1.73 2.08
C ARG A 47 12.96 -1.48 1.19
N ALA A 48 12.49 -0.24 1.22
CA ALA A 48 11.38 0.21 0.38
C ALA A 48 11.74 1.49 -0.35
N TRP A 49 11.17 1.66 -1.53
CA TRP A 49 11.25 2.86 -2.36
C TRP A 49 9.85 3.32 -2.65
N GLY A 50 9.58 4.60 -2.42
CA GLY A 50 8.25 5.15 -2.58
C GLY A 50 8.22 6.51 -3.27
N ILE A 51 7.06 6.77 -3.88
CA ILE A 51 6.69 8.07 -4.42
C ILE A 51 5.36 8.50 -3.82
N PHE A 52 5.20 9.78 -3.55
CA PHE A 52 3.91 10.39 -3.26
C PHE A 52 3.48 11.26 -4.43
N GLU A 53 2.28 11.01 -4.93
CA GLU A 53 1.63 11.76 -6.00
C GLU A 53 0.39 12.48 -5.45
N ASP A 54 0.19 13.72 -5.87
CA ASP A 54 -1.04 14.41 -5.56
C ASP A 54 -2.21 13.86 -6.43
N ARG A 55 -3.44 14.27 -6.12
CA ARG A 55 -4.65 13.80 -6.83
C ARG A 55 -4.66 14.10 -8.34
N PHE A 56 -3.70 14.88 -8.85
CA PHE A 56 -3.55 15.19 -10.27
C PHE A 56 -2.44 14.35 -10.94
N GLY A 57 -1.87 13.36 -10.20
CA GLY A 57 -0.80 12.48 -10.69
C GLY A 57 0.57 13.15 -10.71
N LYS A 58 0.75 14.32 -10.05
CA LYS A 58 2.05 14.97 -9.96
C LYS A 58 2.84 14.42 -8.80
N VAL A 59 4.02 13.84 -9.09
CA VAL A 59 4.97 13.40 -8.05
C VAL A 59 5.42 14.63 -7.23
N LYS A 60 5.20 14.58 -5.94
CA LYS A 60 5.52 15.64 -4.97
C LYS A 60 6.75 15.29 -4.15
N ARG A 61 6.95 14.00 -3.86
CA ARG A 61 8.05 13.56 -3.00
C ARG A 61 8.43 12.13 -3.34
N GLN A 62 9.72 11.83 -3.25
CA GLN A 62 10.27 10.48 -3.36
C GLN A 62 11.01 10.16 -2.07
N PHE A 63 11.10 8.88 -1.72
CA PHE A 63 11.76 8.46 -0.49
C PHE A 63 12.25 7.02 -0.56
N VAL A 64 13.20 6.73 0.31
CA VAL A 64 13.65 5.36 0.63
C VAL A 64 13.40 5.11 2.10
N VAL A 65 13.03 3.88 2.46
CA VAL A 65 12.82 3.47 3.85
C VAL A 65 13.67 2.24 4.14
N ASP A 66 14.52 2.33 5.15
CA ASP A 66 15.15 1.15 5.75
C ASP A 66 14.32 0.68 6.93
N ILE A 67 13.89 -0.57 6.88
CA ILE A 67 12.96 -1.17 7.83
C ILE A 67 13.66 -2.31 8.54
N GLU A 68 13.62 -2.31 9.86
CA GLU A 68 14.04 -3.43 10.70
C GLU A 68 12.84 -3.97 11.48
N GLY A 69 12.47 -5.22 11.18
CA GLY A 69 11.32 -5.90 11.76
C GLY A 69 11.72 -6.97 12.76
N THR A 70 11.06 -7.01 13.91
CA THR A 70 11.20 -8.05 14.93
C THR A 70 9.83 -8.60 15.32
N TRP A 71 9.77 -9.91 15.58
CA TRP A 71 8.57 -10.60 16.03
C TRP A 71 8.84 -11.31 17.35
N ASP A 72 8.07 -11.00 18.40
CA ASP A 72 8.23 -11.59 19.74
C ASP A 72 7.27 -12.76 20.01
N GLY A 73 6.54 -13.22 19.01
CA GLY A 73 5.48 -14.22 19.12
C GLY A 73 4.07 -13.62 19.22
N THR A 74 3.96 -12.31 19.46
CA THR A 74 2.68 -11.61 19.64
C THR A 74 2.63 -10.28 18.88
N ILE A 75 3.72 -9.52 18.94
CA ILE A 75 3.85 -8.18 18.36
C ILE A 75 4.95 -8.17 17.28
N LEU A 76 4.58 -7.74 16.10
CA LEU A 76 5.52 -7.35 15.05
C LEU A 76 5.86 -5.87 15.25
N THR A 77 7.12 -5.60 15.57
CA THR A 77 7.65 -4.23 15.66
C THR A 77 8.43 -3.92 14.39
N LEU A 78 8.05 -2.83 13.69
CA LEU A 78 8.76 -2.34 12.51
C LEU A 78 9.37 -0.97 12.83
N ASN A 79 10.68 -0.88 12.77
CA ASN A 79 11.42 0.38 12.86
C ASN A 79 11.70 0.88 11.45
N GLU A 80 11.10 1.99 11.06
CA GLU A 80 11.15 2.57 9.72
C GLU A 80 11.96 3.86 9.73
N ASN A 81 13.09 3.86 9.03
CA ASN A 81 13.95 5.03 8.84
C ASN A 81 13.77 5.58 7.43
N PHE A 82 13.15 6.74 7.30
CA PHE A 82 12.86 7.39 6.04
C PHE A 82 13.99 8.36 5.65
N LEU A 83 14.37 8.33 4.39
CA LEU A 83 15.18 9.35 3.73
C LEU A 83 14.43 9.88 2.51
N TYR A 84 14.08 11.14 2.54
CA TYR A 84 13.35 11.80 1.46
C TYR A 84 14.29 12.46 0.45
N SER A 85 13.81 12.67 -0.77
CA SER A 85 14.58 13.27 -1.88
C SER A 85 15.06 14.72 -1.61
N ASP A 86 14.42 15.42 -0.66
CA ASP A 86 14.82 16.75 -0.18
C ASP A 86 15.85 16.70 0.96
N GLY A 87 16.31 15.51 1.34
CA GLY A 87 17.29 15.30 2.41
C GLY A 87 16.67 15.21 3.81
N GLU A 88 15.37 15.43 3.96
CA GLU A 88 14.68 15.23 5.25
C GLU A 88 14.77 13.77 5.68
N LYS A 89 14.90 13.56 6.99
CA LYS A 89 14.87 12.23 7.61
C LYS A 89 13.75 12.17 8.62
N SER A 90 13.06 11.04 8.68
CA SER A 90 12.08 10.77 9.73
C SER A 90 12.15 9.32 10.18
N PHE A 91 11.57 9.07 11.35
CA PHE A 91 11.47 7.74 11.94
C PHE A 91 10.01 7.48 12.29
N ARG A 92 9.58 6.23 12.09
CA ARG A 92 8.29 5.71 12.55
C ARG A 92 8.50 4.31 13.10
N GLN A 93 7.82 4.00 14.19
CA GLN A 93 7.75 2.64 14.71
C GLN A 93 6.30 2.17 14.66
N TRP A 94 6.07 1.06 13.97
CA TRP A 94 4.82 0.32 14.07
C TRP A 94 4.93 -0.79 15.11
N ARG A 95 3.85 -0.97 15.86
CA ARG A 95 3.61 -2.13 16.70
C ARG A 95 2.32 -2.79 16.22
N ILE A 96 2.46 -3.98 15.62
CA ILE A 96 1.36 -4.68 14.95
C ILE A 96 1.09 -5.98 15.69
N SER A 97 -0.14 -6.19 16.11
CA SER A 97 -0.62 -7.42 16.73
C SER A 97 -1.49 -8.20 15.77
N LYS A 98 -1.41 -9.53 15.87
CA LYS A 98 -2.25 -10.48 15.13
C LYS A 98 -3.30 -11.05 16.07
N SER A 99 -4.59 -10.83 15.80
CA SER A 99 -5.68 -11.34 16.63
C SER A 99 -6.14 -12.74 16.22
N LYS A 100 -6.11 -13.03 14.93
CA LYS A 100 -6.35 -14.34 14.32
C LYS A 100 -5.69 -14.37 12.96
N GLU A 101 -5.70 -15.52 12.28
CA GLU A 101 -5.10 -15.64 10.95
C GLU A 101 -5.66 -14.56 10.01
N GLY A 102 -4.75 -13.81 9.37
CA GLY A 102 -5.09 -12.74 8.43
C GLY A 102 -5.67 -11.47 9.05
N VAL A 103 -5.85 -11.36 10.37
CA VAL A 103 -6.43 -10.16 11.00
C VAL A 103 -5.41 -9.50 11.91
N TYR A 104 -5.09 -8.25 11.59
CA TYR A 104 -4.07 -7.46 12.24
C TYR A 104 -4.64 -6.13 12.78
N SER A 105 -4.02 -5.62 13.82
CA SER A 105 -4.21 -4.26 14.29
C SER A 105 -2.86 -3.64 14.64
N GLY A 106 -2.71 -2.33 14.48
CA GLY A 106 -1.42 -1.69 14.73
C GLY A 106 -1.53 -0.26 15.24
N GLN A 107 -0.43 0.19 15.84
CA GLN A 107 -0.26 1.56 16.33
C GLN A 107 1.10 2.10 15.89
N ALA A 108 1.14 3.42 15.65
CA ALA A 108 2.34 4.24 15.53
C ALA A 108 2.07 5.61 16.14
N ASP A 109 3.13 6.36 16.47
CA ASP A 109 2.99 7.63 17.23
C ASP A 109 2.17 8.71 16.49
N ASP A 110 2.16 8.67 15.16
CA ASP A 110 1.42 9.59 14.31
C ASP A 110 0.03 9.06 13.90
N VAL A 111 -0.33 7.84 14.30
CA VAL A 111 -1.62 7.20 14.00
C VAL A 111 -2.63 7.49 15.10
N ILE A 112 -3.82 7.89 14.71
CA ILE A 112 -4.94 8.18 15.59
C ILE A 112 -5.73 6.90 15.83
N GLY A 113 -5.72 6.44 17.09
CA GLY A 113 -6.37 5.17 17.46
C GLY A 113 -5.60 3.95 16.99
N MET A 114 -6.32 2.98 16.44
CA MET A 114 -5.76 1.72 15.94
C MET A 114 -5.90 1.65 14.42
N ALA A 115 -4.84 1.24 13.75
CA ALA A 115 -4.91 0.77 12.38
C ALA A 115 -5.51 -0.65 12.33
N SER A 116 -6.19 -0.98 11.24
CA SER A 116 -6.83 -2.27 11.02
C SER A 116 -6.37 -2.89 9.70
N GLY A 117 -6.05 -4.18 9.73
CA GLY A 117 -5.57 -4.93 8.57
C GLY A 117 -6.27 -6.26 8.39
N VAL A 118 -6.58 -6.58 7.13
CA VAL A 118 -7.07 -7.91 6.74
C VAL A 118 -6.25 -8.42 5.57
N ALA A 119 -5.58 -9.55 5.79
CA ALA A 119 -4.81 -10.26 4.78
C ALA A 119 -5.56 -11.49 4.28
N ALA A 120 -5.57 -11.71 2.97
CA ALA A 120 -6.05 -12.93 2.34
C ALA A 120 -5.22 -13.23 1.09
N GLY A 121 -4.75 -14.48 0.97
CA GLY A 121 -3.82 -14.87 -0.10
C GLY A 121 -2.59 -13.98 -0.13
N ASN A 122 -2.31 -13.37 -1.28
CA ASN A 122 -1.16 -12.49 -1.45
C ASN A 122 -1.42 -11.02 -1.14
N ALA A 123 -2.63 -10.66 -0.67
CA ALA A 123 -3.04 -9.28 -0.46
C ALA A 123 -3.28 -8.94 1.01
N LEU A 124 -3.03 -7.68 1.39
CA LEU A 124 -3.42 -7.06 2.66
C LEU A 124 -4.10 -5.74 2.35
N ASN A 125 -5.26 -5.50 2.93
CA ASN A 125 -5.84 -4.17 3.06
C ASN A 125 -5.54 -3.64 4.46
N TRP A 126 -4.93 -2.44 4.55
CA TRP A 126 -4.54 -1.79 5.80
C TRP A 126 -5.11 -0.38 5.84
N THR A 127 -5.87 -0.05 6.88
CA THR A 127 -6.56 1.23 7.01
C THR A 127 -6.21 1.92 8.32
N TYR A 128 -5.98 3.23 8.27
CA TYR A 128 -5.65 4.03 9.44
C TYR A 128 -5.92 5.51 9.20
N VAL A 129 -5.94 6.28 10.28
CA VAL A 129 -5.98 7.74 10.28
C VAL A 129 -4.71 8.25 10.94
N LEU A 130 -4.06 9.23 10.34
CA LEU A 130 -2.87 9.85 10.92
C LEU A 130 -2.92 11.37 10.86
N ASP A 131 -2.16 12.01 11.74
CA ASP A 131 -1.90 13.44 11.73
C ASP A 131 -0.59 13.73 10.97
N LEU A 132 -0.72 13.96 9.65
CA LEU A 132 0.40 14.26 8.76
C LEU A 132 0.97 15.64 9.07
N LYS A 133 2.28 15.74 9.33
CA LYS A 133 2.98 17.02 9.49
C LYS A 133 3.13 17.69 8.12
N ILE A 134 2.53 18.89 7.95
CA ILE A 134 2.55 19.67 6.70
C ILE A 134 3.31 21.01 6.85
N GLY A 135 4.13 21.16 7.87
CA GLY A 135 4.94 22.33 8.18
C GLY A 135 5.38 22.35 9.64
N LYS A 136 6.05 23.41 10.04
CA LYS A 136 6.67 23.49 11.38
C LYS A 136 5.69 23.26 12.54
N ASN A 137 4.44 23.75 12.44
CA ASN A 137 3.43 23.67 13.50
C ASN A 137 2.03 23.33 12.95
N LYS A 138 1.95 22.66 11.81
CA LYS A 138 0.66 22.29 11.20
C LYS A 138 0.60 20.81 10.96
N THR A 139 -0.51 20.21 11.35
CA THR A 139 -0.87 18.84 11.01
C THR A 139 -2.12 18.82 10.15
N LEU A 140 -2.21 17.83 9.30
CA LEU A 140 -3.38 17.52 8.49
C LEU A 140 -3.83 16.11 8.84
N ARG A 141 -5.00 15.97 9.46
CA ARG A 141 -5.60 14.66 9.69
C ARG A 141 -6.11 14.09 8.39
N VAL A 142 -5.62 12.90 8.03
CA VAL A 142 -5.92 12.19 6.79
C VAL A 142 -6.18 10.73 7.06
N ALA A 143 -7.05 10.12 6.25
CA ALA A 143 -7.28 8.68 6.24
C ALA A 143 -6.47 8.03 5.13
N PHE A 144 -5.87 6.89 5.44
CA PHE A 144 -5.15 6.03 4.52
C PHE A 144 -5.90 4.73 4.30
N ASN A 145 -5.90 4.27 3.08
CA ASN A 145 -6.38 2.96 2.67
C ASN A 145 -5.31 2.32 1.77
N ASP A 146 -4.53 1.45 2.37
CA ASP A 146 -3.38 0.80 1.74
C ASP A 146 -3.79 -0.58 1.23
N TRP A 147 -3.35 -0.89 0.02
CA TRP A 147 -3.40 -2.22 -0.53
C TRP A 147 -1.99 -2.71 -0.82
N MET A 148 -1.61 -3.79 -0.17
CA MET A 148 -0.32 -4.44 -0.35
C MET A 148 -0.51 -5.76 -1.08
N PHE A 149 0.39 -6.07 -2.02
CA PHE A 149 0.34 -7.29 -2.82
C PHE A 149 1.72 -7.92 -2.89
N LEU A 150 1.86 -9.10 -2.27
CA LEU A 150 3.10 -9.88 -2.36
C LEU A 150 3.18 -10.55 -3.73
N GLN A 151 4.27 -10.26 -4.45
CA GLN A 151 4.53 -10.78 -5.78
C GLN A 151 5.46 -11.99 -5.73
N PRO A 152 5.43 -12.89 -6.74
CA PRO A 152 6.48 -13.87 -6.96
C PRO A 152 7.86 -13.21 -6.93
N GLY A 153 8.85 -13.85 -6.27
CA GLY A 153 10.17 -13.27 -6.07
C GLY A 153 10.33 -12.38 -4.84
N GLY A 154 9.25 -12.17 -4.06
CA GLY A 154 9.30 -11.52 -2.74
C GLY A 154 9.24 -10.00 -2.77
N VAL A 155 8.88 -9.39 -3.90
CA VAL A 155 8.57 -7.95 -3.97
C VAL A 155 7.17 -7.73 -3.40
N LEU A 156 7.04 -6.82 -2.43
CA LEU A 156 5.74 -6.37 -1.92
C LEU A 156 5.43 -4.99 -2.48
N LEU A 157 4.33 -4.89 -3.21
CA LEU A 157 3.84 -3.63 -3.78
C LEU A 157 2.74 -3.07 -2.88
N ASN A 158 2.81 -1.78 -2.56
CA ASN A 158 1.79 -1.05 -1.81
C ASN A 158 1.29 0.14 -2.63
N ARG A 159 -0.03 0.32 -2.62
CA ARG A 159 -0.73 1.52 -3.03
C ARG A 159 -1.56 2.04 -1.88
N ALA A 160 -1.18 3.20 -1.35
CA ALA A 160 -1.80 3.83 -0.20
C ALA A 160 -2.55 5.10 -0.64
N ARG A 161 -3.87 5.04 -0.71
CA ARG A 161 -4.70 6.22 -1.01
C ARG A 161 -4.89 7.06 0.22
N MET A 162 -4.58 8.34 0.08
CA MET A 162 -4.74 9.34 1.11
C MET A 162 -5.98 10.17 0.84
N SER A 163 -6.88 10.28 1.83
CA SER A 163 -8.12 11.05 1.70
C SER A 163 -8.41 11.90 2.94
N LYS A 164 -9.24 12.93 2.75
CA LYS A 164 -9.81 13.74 3.82
C LYS A 164 -11.27 14.04 3.51
N PHE A 165 -12.15 13.76 4.47
CA PHE A 165 -13.61 13.92 4.31
C PHE A 165 -14.14 13.22 3.04
N GLY A 166 -13.60 12.04 2.71
CA GLY A 166 -13.98 11.28 1.53
C GLY A 166 -13.39 11.77 0.20
N ILE A 167 -12.66 12.89 0.20
CA ILE A 167 -12.00 13.43 -1.00
C ILE A 167 -10.56 12.91 -1.05
N GLU A 168 -10.18 12.29 -2.16
CA GLU A 168 -8.81 11.83 -2.39
C GLU A 168 -7.87 13.03 -2.54
N LEU A 169 -6.77 13.01 -1.80
CA LEU A 169 -5.72 14.03 -1.81
C LEU A 169 -4.50 13.61 -2.61
N GLY A 170 -4.25 12.32 -2.69
CA GLY A 170 -3.12 11.74 -3.38
C GLY A 170 -2.93 10.26 -3.06
N GLU A 171 -1.90 9.68 -3.63
CA GLU A 171 -1.55 8.27 -3.48
C GLU A 171 -0.05 8.12 -3.20
N VAL A 172 0.29 7.15 -2.36
CA VAL A 172 1.67 6.70 -2.17
C VAL A 172 1.82 5.33 -2.81
N THR A 173 2.76 5.18 -3.72
CA THR A 173 3.16 3.88 -4.27
C THR A 173 4.50 3.49 -3.68
N ILE A 174 4.61 2.26 -3.15
CA ILE A 174 5.82 1.75 -2.50
C ILE A 174 6.12 0.33 -3.00
N ALA A 175 7.39 0.07 -3.28
CA ALA A 175 7.91 -1.27 -3.52
C ALA A 175 8.85 -1.66 -2.38
N PHE A 176 8.62 -2.82 -1.74
CA PHE A 176 9.47 -3.35 -0.66
C PHE A 176 10.21 -4.58 -1.16
N MET A 177 11.45 -4.73 -0.70
CA MET A 177 12.27 -5.90 -0.92
C MET A 177 13.05 -6.29 0.34
N LYS A 178 13.13 -7.60 0.61
CA LYS A 178 14.00 -8.11 1.67
C LYS A 178 15.45 -7.85 1.32
N ILE A 179 16.20 -7.29 2.27
CA ILE A 179 17.65 -7.21 2.16
C ILE A 179 18.23 -8.55 2.65
N LYS A 180 18.83 -9.29 1.73
CA LYS A 180 19.60 -10.49 2.10
C LYS A 180 20.89 -10.04 2.75
N ASP A 181 21.22 -10.57 3.93
CA ASP A 181 22.51 -10.32 4.54
C ASP A 181 23.62 -10.76 3.58
N PRO A 182 24.65 -9.91 3.35
CA PRO A 182 25.77 -10.26 2.46
C PRO A 182 26.47 -11.56 2.85
N ALA A 183 26.43 -11.95 4.12
CA ALA A 183 27.00 -13.21 4.60
C ALA A 183 26.30 -14.47 4.05
N ASN A 184 25.05 -14.35 3.56
CA ASN A 184 24.28 -15.43 2.92
C ASN A 184 24.08 -15.23 1.41
N ALA A 185 24.63 -14.17 0.85
CA ALA A 185 24.61 -13.91 -0.59
C ALA A 185 25.71 -14.73 -1.28
N THR A 186 25.48 -16.00 -1.51
CA THR A 186 26.15 -16.68 -2.62
C THR A 186 25.85 -15.83 -3.85
N SER A 187 26.93 -15.25 -4.42
CA SER A 187 26.97 -14.38 -5.62
C SER A 187 25.71 -14.45 -6.46
N SER A 188 24.75 -13.56 -6.25
CA SER A 188 23.49 -13.64 -6.96
C SER A 188 23.69 -13.03 -8.35
N THR A 189 23.33 -13.79 -9.35
CA THR A 189 23.26 -13.47 -10.77
C THR A 189 22.71 -12.07 -11.09
N LEU A 190 21.91 -11.50 -10.19
CA LEU A 190 21.29 -10.17 -10.34
C LEU A 190 22.27 -9.01 -10.15
N GLN A 191 23.27 -9.16 -9.27
CA GLN A 191 24.28 -8.11 -9.08
C GLN A 191 25.23 -8.05 -10.29
N LYS A 192 25.53 -9.21 -10.87
CA LYS A 192 26.31 -9.33 -12.10
C LYS A 192 25.54 -8.73 -13.29
N TYR A 193 24.25 -9.01 -13.42
CA TYR A 193 23.40 -8.48 -14.48
C TYR A 193 23.23 -6.96 -14.39
N ALA A 194 23.08 -6.38 -13.18
CA ALA A 194 22.97 -4.94 -12.99
C ALA A 194 24.27 -4.20 -13.33
N VAL A 195 25.43 -4.76 -12.96
CA VAL A 195 26.75 -4.18 -13.26
C VAL A 195 27.06 -4.27 -14.74
N GLU A 196 26.74 -5.38 -15.41
CA GLU A 196 26.91 -5.53 -16.87
C GLU A 196 26.05 -4.55 -17.65
N LYS A 197 24.78 -4.38 -17.27
CA LYS A 197 23.87 -3.44 -17.95
C LYS A 197 24.23 -1.97 -17.75
N ILE A 198 24.79 -1.60 -16.61
CA ILE A 198 25.32 -0.25 -16.39
C ILE A 198 26.60 -0.02 -17.22
N ALA A 199 27.46 -1.03 -17.34
CA ALA A 199 28.67 -0.93 -18.13
C ALA A 199 28.38 -0.82 -19.65
N GLU A 200 27.33 -1.50 -20.16
CA GLU A 200 26.87 -1.38 -21.54
C GLU A 200 26.20 -0.02 -21.85
N ALA A 201 25.60 0.63 -20.86
CA ALA A 201 24.92 1.93 -21.04
C ALA A 201 25.85 3.14 -20.99
N VAL A 202 27.15 2.95 -20.64
CA VAL A 202 28.16 4.02 -20.51
C VAL A 202 29.17 3.99 -21.68
N GLN A 203 29.07 3.04 -22.61
CA GLN A 203 29.81 3.00 -23.88
C GLN A 203 28.95 3.53 -25.05
#